data_f29db5caf653b29143037ccda76f180f
#
_entry.id   f29db5caf653b29143037ccda76f180f
#
_cell.length_a   1.000
_cell.length_b   1.000
_cell.length_c   1.000
_cell.angle_alpha   90.00
_cell.angle_beta   90.00
_cell.angle_gamma   90.00
#
_symmetry.space_group_name_H-M   'P 1'
#
loop_
_entity.id
_entity.type
_entity.pdbx_description
1 polymer ?
#
loop_
_entity_poly.entity_id
_entity_poly.type
_entity_poly.pdbx_seq_one_letter_code
_entity_poly.pdbx_strand_id
1 'polypeptide(L)'
;RGRLVTTGGARAGMDILVTKWIGIEGTSILAKEKEEELLKRYPSSLIEEAKHLDRFLSVLPEAAVAVKSGVAAMHDVTEGGIFGALWEMAEASGVGLEIDLKKIPIRQETVEVCEYFGINPYELISSGSMLMAAEDGNGLAAALARAGIPASVVGKATAGNDRVVFRDDEKRFLEPPKTDQLYEVL
;
A
#
# COMPACT_ATOMS: atom_id res chain seq x y z
N ARG A 1 -9.09 25.82 13.53
CA ARG A 1 -9.58 24.42 13.66
C ARG A 1 -8.92 23.60 12.55
N GLY A 2 -8.14 22.58 12.90
CA GLY A 2 -7.53 21.69 11.93
C GLY A 2 -8.59 20.95 11.13
N ARG A 3 -8.36 20.74 9.84
CA ARG A 3 -9.23 19.91 8.98
C ARG A 3 -9.00 18.45 9.36
N LEU A 4 -10.05 17.74 9.74
CA LEU A 4 -10.00 16.29 9.88
C LEU A 4 -9.95 15.67 8.48
N VAL A 5 -8.94 14.85 8.20
CA VAL A 5 -8.84 14.04 6.99
C VAL A 5 -9.23 12.61 7.33
N THR A 6 -10.12 12.04 6.55
CA THR A 6 -10.67 10.70 6.74
C THR A 6 -10.43 9.84 5.49
N THR A 7 -10.78 8.57 5.56
CA THR A 7 -10.75 7.64 4.42
C THR A 7 -11.70 8.05 3.29
N GLY A 8 -12.86 8.62 3.62
CA GLY A 8 -13.95 8.95 2.70
C GLY A 8 -13.89 10.37 2.10
N GLY A 9 -12.72 10.82 1.66
CA GLY A 9 -12.56 12.18 1.10
C GLY A 9 -12.15 12.22 -0.37
N ALA A 10 -11.96 11.08 -1.02
CA ALA A 10 -11.57 11.02 -2.42
C ALA A 10 -12.72 11.43 -3.34
N ARG A 11 -12.40 12.05 -4.47
CA ARG A 11 -13.34 12.46 -5.51
C ARG A 11 -12.85 12.03 -6.88
N ALA A 12 -13.76 11.80 -7.82
CA ALA A 12 -13.41 11.48 -9.21
C ALA A 12 -12.43 12.52 -9.78
N GLY A 13 -11.41 12.04 -10.47
CA GLY A 13 -10.31 12.81 -11.03
C GLY A 13 -9.08 12.97 -10.13
N MET A 14 -9.19 12.71 -8.82
CA MET A 14 -8.05 12.77 -7.91
C MET A 14 -7.05 11.66 -8.19
N ASP A 15 -5.79 11.97 -8.00
CA ASP A 15 -4.70 11.01 -8.01
C ASP A 15 -4.71 10.16 -6.73
N ILE A 16 -4.42 8.87 -6.89
CA ILE A 16 -4.25 7.92 -5.80
C ILE A 16 -2.76 7.63 -5.63
N LEU A 17 -2.26 7.76 -4.40
CA LEU A 17 -0.84 7.59 -4.04
C LEU A 17 -0.69 6.53 -2.98
N VAL A 18 0.47 5.86 -3.00
CA VAL A 18 0.92 4.95 -1.94
C VAL A 18 2.29 5.42 -1.45
N THR A 19 2.49 5.49 -0.13
CA THR A 19 3.78 5.83 0.46
C THR A 19 4.60 4.57 0.77
N LYS A 20 5.90 4.71 0.74
CA LYS A 20 6.88 3.64 0.99
C LYS A 20 6.61 2.42 0.10
N TRP A 21 6.38 1.25 0.67
CA TRP A 21 6.23 -0.02 -0.03
C TRP A 21 5.14 -0.87 0.62
N ILE A 22 4.43 -1.65 -0.17
CA ILE A 22 3.41 -2.58 0.34
C ILE A 22 4.03 -3.82 0.99
N GLY A 23 3.27 -4.50 1.86
CA GLY A 23 3.62 -5.79 2.47
C GLY A 23 4.77 -5.75 3.48
N ILE A 24 5.22 -4.56 3.92
CA ILE A 24 6.41 -4.45 4.79
C ILE A 24 6.22 -5.10 6.16
N GLU A 25 5.04 -4.97 6.78
CA GLU A 25 4.76 -5.62 8.07
C GLU A 25 4.70 -7.14 7.91
N GLY A 26 3.87 -7.63 7.00
CA GLY A 26 3.71 -9.07 6.76
C GLY A 26 5.03 -9.73 6.37
N THR A 27 5.83 -9.08 5.54
CA THR A 27 7.18 -9.55 5.18
C THR A 27 8.08 -9.66 6.41
N SER A 28 8.09 -8.64 7.28
CA SER A 28 8.89 -8.65 8.50
C SER A 28 8.47 -9.76 9.45
N ILE A 29 7.16 -9.98 9.62
CA ILE A 29 6.62 -11.06 10.45
C ILE A 29 7.04 -12.41 9.89
N LEU A 30 6.78 -12.67 8.61
CA LEU A 30 7.12 -13.95 7.98
C LEU A 30 8.62 -14.22 8.00
N ALA A 31 9.45 -13.21 7.77
CA ALA A 31 10.90 -13.35 7.81
C ALA A 31 11.42 -13.72 9.21
N LYS A 32 10.74 -13.29 10.27
CA LYS A 32 11.08 -13.64 11.67
C LYS A 32 10.57 -15.02 12.04
N GLU A 33 9.29 -15.31 11.75
CA GLU A 33 8.63 -16.54 12.17
C GLU A 33 9.08 -17.76 11.35
N LYS A 34 9.45 -17.56 10.09
CA LYS A 34 9.83 -18.61 9.12
C LYS A 34 11.28 -18.49 8.65
N GLU A 35 12.16 -17.91 9.46
CA GLU A 35 13.57 -17.68 9.11
C GLU A 35 14.30 -18.93 8.63
N GLU A 36 14.16 -20.03 9.38
CA GLU A 36 14.84 -21.29 9.04
C GLU A 36 14.38 -21.89 7.69
N GLU A 37 13.12 -21.65 7.32
CA GLU A 37 12.58 -22.09 6.04
C GLU A 37 13.13 -21.23 4.90
N LEU A 38 13.10 -19.91 5.05
CA LEU A 38 13.55 -18.95 4.06
C LEU A 38 15.06 -19.07 3.79
N LEU A 39 15.87 -19.33 4.83
CA LEU A 39 17.31 -19.56 4.71
C LEU A 39 17.70 -20.78 3.86
N LYS A 40 16.76 -21.70 3.60
CA LYS A 40 17.01 -22.82 2.68
C LYS A 40 17.09 -22.39 1.22
N ARG A 41 16.52 -21.23 0.87
CA ARG A 41 16.45 -20.72 -0.52
C ARG A 41 17.18 -19.39 -0.71
N TYR A 42 17.17 -18.53 0.30
CA TYR A 42 17.65 -17.16 0.18
C TYR A 42 18.89 -16.89 1.05
N PRO A 43 19.74 -15.93 0.64
CA PRO A 43 20.88 -15.55 1.46
C PRO A 43 20.43 -14.85 2.75
N SER A 44 21.21 -15.01 3.82
CA SER A 44 20.94 -14.42 5.13
C SER A 44 20.79 -12.90 5.08
N SER A 45 21.53 -12.22 4.22
CA SER A 45 21.43 -10.77 4.06
C SER A 45 20.03 -10.30 3.61
N LEU A 46 19.38 -11.04 2.70
CA LEU A 46 18.02 -10.75 2.27
C LEU A 46 17.02 -10.95 3.42
N ILE A 47 17.18 -12.04 4.18
CA ILE A 47 16.28 -12.32 5.31
C ILE A 47 16.45 -11.30 6.43
N GLU A 48 17.67 -10.88 6.74
CA GLU A 48 17.91 -9.80 7.70
C GLU A 48 17.28 -8.47 7.28
N GLU A 49 17.41 -8.08 5.99
CA GLU A 49 16.71 -6.87 5.50
C GLU A 49 15.19 -7.01 5.58
N ALA A 50 14.63 -8.18 5.24
CA ALA A 50 13.21 -8.46 5.37
C ALA A 50 12.72 -8.33 6.83
N LYS A 51 13.44 -8.90 7.79
CA LYS A 51 13.13 -8.80 9.24
C LYS A 51 13.09 -7.36 9.72
N HIS A 52 13.98 -6.50 9.21
CA HIS A 52 14.12 -5.11 9.62
C HIS A 52 13.19 -4.14 8.88
N LEU A 53 12.25 -4.62 8.06
CA LEU A 53 11.22 -3.76 7.44
C LEU A 53 10.27 -3.14 8.48
N ASP A 54 10.17 -3.72 9.68
CA ASP A 54 9.41 -3.19 10.81
C ASP A 54 9.82 -1.77 11.23
N ARG A 55 11.05 -1.34 10.93
CA ARG A 55 11.51 0.05 11.14
C ARG A 55 10.69 1.10 10.40
N PHE A 56 9.90 0.70 9.40
CA PHE A 56 9.10 1.59 8.56
C PHE A 56 7.60 1.62 8.91
N LEU A 57 7.17 0.99 10.01
CA LEU A 57 5.74 0.83 10.33
C LEU A 57 5.03 2.14 10.69
N SER A 58 5.73 3.15 11.20
CA SER A 58 5.10 4.42 11.53
C SER A 58 4.67 5.19 10.29
N VAL A 59 3.43 5.68 10.25
CA VAL A 59 2.86 6.54 9.20
C VAL A 59 2.59 7.97 9.69
N LEU A 60 3.00 8.29 10.90
CA LEU A 60 2.82 9.64 11.47
C LEU A 60 3.55 10.73 10.67
N PRO A 61 4.80 10.53 10.19
CA PRO A 61 5.46 11.51 9.35
C PRO A 61 4.72 11.78 8.04
N GLU A 62 4.18 10.73 7.41
CA GLU A 62 3.37 10.81 6.19
C GLU A 62 2.14 11.67 6.40
N ALA A 63 1.37 11.39 7.45
CA ALA A 63 0.17 12.12 7.79
C ALA A 63 0.48 13.61 8.06
N ALA A 64 1.56 13.90 8.79
CA ALA A 64 1.97 15.26 9.12
C ALA A 64 2.31 16.12 7.87
N VAL A 65 2.94 15.50 6.87
CA VAL A 65 3.26 16.16 5.58
C VAL A 65 1.99 16.32 4.75
N ALA A 66 1.21 15.25 4.60
CA ALA A 66 0.05 15.19 3.73
C ALA A 66 -1.04 16.20 4.12
N VAL A 67 -1.33 16.35 5.42
CA VAL A 67 -2.31 17.32 5.93
C VAL A 67 -1.93 18.76 5.53
N LYS A 68 -0.63 19.10 5.56
CA LYS A 68 -0.13 20.42 5.15
C LYS A 68 -0.12 20.62 3.63
N SER A 69 -0.13 19.52 2.88
CA SER A 69 -0.04 19.51 1.41
C SER A 69 -1.38 19.33 0.71
N GLY A 70 -2.50 19.47 1.42
CA GLY A 70 -3.83 19.48 0.82
C GLY A 70 -4.39 18.10 0.46
N VAL A 71 -3.91 17.03 1.10
CA VAL A 71 -4.49 15.69 0.94
C VAL A 71 -6.00 15.70 1.20
N ALA A 72 -6.76 14.97 0.39
CA ALA A 72 -8.22 14.88 0.47
C ALA A 72 -8.70 13.70 1.32
N ALA A 73 -8.04 12.55 1.17
CA ALA A 73 -8.30 11.34 1.94
C ALA A 73 -6.99 10.66 2.30
N MET A 74 -6.96 9.97 3.44
CA MET A 74 -5.86 9.14 3.92
C MET A 74 -6.40 7.87 4.55
N HIS A 75 -5.70 6.77 4.31
CA HIS A 75 -6.01 5.47 4.88
C HIS A 75 -4.70 4.69 5.09
N ASP A 76 -4.44 4.21 6.31
CA ASP A 76 -3.30 3.34 6.56
C ASP A 76 -3.57 1.95 5.97
N VAL A 77 -2.55 1.40 5.32
CA VAL A 77 -2.67 0.11 4.64
C VAL A 77 -2.36 -0.99 5.64
N THR A 78 -3.40 -1.57 6.22
CA THR A 78 -3.29 -2.60 7.26
C THR A 78 -3.70 -3.98 6.73
N GLU A 79 -4.50 -4.71 7.48
CA GLU A 79 -5.00 -6.05 7.16
C GLU A 79 -5.77 -6.07 5.82
N GLY A 80 -5.55 -7.10 5.01
CA GLY A 80 -6.05 -7.18 3.64
C GLY A 80 -5.18 -6.43 2.61
N GLY A 81 -4.07 -5.84 3.05
CA GLY A 81 -3.07 -5.19 2.21
C GLY A 81 -3.59 -4.01 1.42
N ILE A 82 -2.87 -3.68 0.34
CA ILE A 82 -3.24 -2.53 -0.51
C ILE A 82 -4.58 -2.73 -1.22
N PHE A 83 -4.97 -3.95 -1.54
CA PHE A 83 -6.27 -4.21 -2.16
C PHE A 83 -7.41 -3.93 -1.18
N GLY A 84 -7.27 -4.29 0.10
CA GLY A 84 -8.21 -3.93 1.14
C GLY A 84 -8.34 -2.41 1.30
N ALA A 85 -7.23 -1.72 1.44
CA ALA A 85 -7.21 -0.26 1.62
C ALA A 85 -7.82 0.49 0.41
N LEU A 86 -7.52 0.07 -0.82
CA LEU A 86 -8.11 0.63 -2.04
C LEU A 86 -9.63 0.43 -2.07
N TRP A 87 -10.09 -0.77 -1.72
CA TRP A 87 -11.52 -1.05 -1.62
C TRP A 87 -12.21 -0.14 -0.60
N GLU A 88 -11.66 -0.07 0.61
CA GLU A 88 -12.23 0.71 1.72
C GLU A 88 -12.26 2.21 1.42
N MET A 89 -11.20 2.76 0.82
CA MET A 89 -11.18 4.16 0.41
C MET A 89 -12.22 4.45 -0.68
N ALA A 90 -12.37 3.58 -1.67
CA ALA A 90 -13.35 3.73 -2.73
C ALA A 90 -14.78 3.64 -2.18
N GLU A 91 -15.05 2.68 -1.29
CA GLU A 91 -16.35 2.50 -0.64
C GLU A 91 -16.70 3.71 0.22
N ALA A 92 -15.80 4.13 1.10
CA ALA A 92 -16.02 5.27 1.99
C ALA A 92 -16.17 6.60 1.25
N SER A 93 -15.61 6.72 0.04
CA SER A 93 -15.68 7.92 -0.80
C SER A 93 -16.81 7.88 -1.84
N GLY A 94 -17.40 6.72 -2.11
CA GLY A 94 -18.41 6.54 -3.16
C GLY A 94 -17.85 6.79 -4.57
N VAL A 95 -16.64 6.32 -4.85
CA VAL A 95 -15.95 6.50 -6.13
C VAL A 95 -15.47 5.17 -6.70
N GLY A 96 -15.24 5.13 -8.00
CA GLY A 96 -14.48 4.09 -8.67
C GLY A 96 -12.98 4.33 -8.60
N LEU A 97 -12.19 3.36 -9.05
CA LEU A 97 -10.73 3.43 -9.12
C LEU A 97 -10.21 2.84 -10.43
N GLU A 98 -9.13 3.43 -10.93
CA GLU A 98 -8.26 2.81 -11.94
C GLU A 98 -6.82 2.83 -11.42
N ILE A 99 -6.28 1.64 -11.11
CA ILE A 99 -4.98 1.46 -10.45
C ILE A 99 -4.05 0.64 -11.32
N ASP A 100 -2.87 1.18 -11.61
CA ASP A 100 -1.79 0.49 -12.31
C ASP A 100 -0.92 -0.28 -11.31
N LEU A 101 -1.01 -1.61 -11.35
CA LEU A 101 -0.27 -2.49 -10.44
C LEU A 101 1.25 -2.36 -10.57
N LYS A 102 1.75 -1.95 -11.75
CA LYS A 102 3.19 -1.73 -11.95
C LYS A 102 3.73 -0.52 -11.20
N LYS A 103 2.86 0.41 -10.85
CA LYS A 103 3.25 1.63 -10.11
C LYS A 103 3.19 1.46 -8.61
N ILE A 104 2.57 0.38 -8.12
CA ILE A 104 2.52 0.09 -6.68
C ILE A 104 3.92 -0.32 -6.22
N PRO A 105 4.53 0.45 -5.30
CA PRO A 105 5.90 0.20 -4.86
C PRO A 105 5.95 -1.05 -3.96
N ILE A 106 6.86 -1.95 -4.29
CA ILE A 106 7.13 -3.18 -3.54
C ILE A 106 8.63 -3.42 -3.45
N ARG A 107 9.10 -3.91 -2.32
CA ARG A 107 10.50 -4.25 -2.14
C ARG A 107 10.78 -5.68 -2.61
N GLN A 108 12.05 -5.91 -3.04
CA GLN A 108 12.48 -7.24 -3.48
C GLN A 108 12.29 -8.28 -2.37
N GLU A 109 12.57 -7.93 -1.13
CA GLU A 109 12.40 -8.80 0.04
C GLU A 109 10.95 -9.28 0.18
N THR A 110 9.99 -8.40 -0.05
CA THR A 110 8.56 -8.73 -0.04
C THR A 110 8.20 -9.66 -1.18
N VAL A 111 8.72 -9.40 -2.39
CA VAL A 111 8.48 -10.26 -3.56
C VAL A 111 8.98 -11.67 -3.30
N GLU A 112 10.23 -11.81 -2.82
CA GLU A 112 10.84 -13.10 -2.57
C GLU A 112 10.14 -13.91 -1.46
N VAL A 113 9.78 -13.25 -0.36
CA VAL A 113 9.06 -13.89 0.75
C VAL A 113 7.67 -14.36 0.28
N CYS A 114 6.94 -13.50 -0.43
CA CYS A 114 5.61 -13.86 -0.95
C CYS A 114 5.69 -14.98 -1.99
N GLU A 115 6.68 -14.97 -2.88
CA GLU A 115 6.89 -16.04 -3.86
C GLU A 115 7.21 -17.38 -3.17
N TYR A 116 8.02 -17.36 -2.11
CA TYR A 116 8.36 -18.58 -1.36
C TYR A 116 7.13 -19.27 -0.79
N PHE A 117 6.22 -18.51 -0.21
CA PHE A 117 5.00 -19.03 0.40
C PHE A 117 3.80 -19.13 -0.55
N GLY A 118 3.93 -18.66 -1.79
CA GLY A 118 2.85 -18.68 -2.79
C GLY A 118 1.69 -17.74 -2.46
N ILE A 119 1.94 -16.63 -1.76
CA ILE A 119 0.95 -15.66 -1.32
C ILE A 119 0.96 -14.38 -2.17
N ASN A 120 -0.16 -13.66 -2.18
CA ASN A 120 -0.33 -12.42 -2.94
C ASN A 120 0.17 -11.20 -2.14
N PRO A 121 1.26 -10.52 -2.54
CA PRO A 121 1.78 -9.37 -1.80
C PRO A 121 0.81 -8.17 -1.73
N TYR A 122 -0.14 -8.08 -2.65
CA TYR A 122 -1.15 -7.01 -2.65
C TYR A 122 -2.25 -7.20 -1.59
N GLU A 123 -2.37 -8.40 -1.05
CA GLU A 123 -3.34 -8.79 -0.01
C GLU A 123 -2.65 -9.10 1.33
N LEU A 124 -1.33 -8.85 1.42
CA LEU A 124 -0.54 -9.03 2.64
C LEU A 124 -0.54 -7.75 3.47
N ILE A 125 -0.74 -7.89 4.78
CA ILE A 125 -0.73 -6.78 5.75
C ILE A 125 0.46 -5.84 5.52
N SER A 126 0.17 -4.55 5.44
CA SER A 126 1.08 -3.54 4.92
C SER A 126 1.22 -2.32 5.84
N SER A 127 1.02 -2.49 7.16
CA SER A 127 1.23 -1.38 8.10
C SER A 127 2.58 -0.71 7.83
N GLY A 128 2.58 0.61 7.85
CA GLY A 128 3.73 1.42 7.42
C GLY A 128 3.55 2.07 6.05
N SER A 129 2.69 1.56 5.18
CA SER A 129 2.25 2.26 3.97
C SER A 129 1.01 3.08 4.24
N MET A 130 0.85 4.18 3.54
CA MET A 130 -0.36 5.00 3.58
C MET A 130 -0.90 5.21 2.17
N LEU A 131 -2.19 4.93 1.99
CA LEU A 131 -2.95 5.25 0.79
C LEU A 131 -3.50 6.67 0.93
N MET A 132 -3.36 7.47 -0.12
CA MET A 132 -3.79 8.88 -0.14
C MET A 132 -4.52 9.22 -1.42
N ALA A 133 -5.44 10.18 -1.34
CA ALA A 133 -6.05 10.81 -2.50
C ALA A 133 -5.81 12.33 -2.48
N ALA A 134 -5.41 12.90 -3.61
CA ALA A 134 -5.14 14.33 -3.75
C ALA A 134 -5.47 14.83 -5.16
N GLU A 135 -5.78 16.14 -5.30
CA GLU A 135 -6.00 16.78 -6.60
C GLU A 135 -4.70 16.88 -7.40
N ASP A 136 -3.57 17.12 -6.71
CA ASP A 136 -2.22 17.13 -7.28
C ASP A 136 -1.37 16.07 -6.58
N GLY A 137 -1.45 14.84 -7.08
CA GLY A 137 -0.70 13.72 -6.54
C GLY A 137 0.81 13.87 -6.70
N ASN A 138 1.27 14.47 -7.81
CA ASN A 138 2.69 14.70 -8.04
C ASN A 138 3.25 15.76 -7.09
N GLY A 139 2.51 16.82 -6.82
CA GLY A 139 2.86 17.84 -5.84
C GLY A 139 2.94 17.26 -4.43
N LEU A 140 1.99 16.40 -4.05
CA LEU A 140 2.00 15.71 -2.76
C LEU A 140 3.19 14.73 -2.67
N ALA A 141 3.44 13.93 -3.70
CA ALA A 141 4.59 13.02 -3.74
C ALA A 141 5.92 13.78 -3.61
N ALA A 142 6.06 14.94 -4.27
CA ALA A 142 7.22 15.80 -4.15
C ALA A 142 7.38 16.39 -2.73
N ALA A 143 6.27 16.71 -2.05
CA ALA A 143 6.31 17.19 -0.66
C ALA A 143 6.76 16.08 0.30
N LEU A 144 6.26 14.85 0.11
CA LEU A 144 6.69 13.68 0.87
C LEU A 144 8.16 13.36 0.62
N ALA A 145 8.61 13.39 -0.63
CA ALA A 145 10.02 13.15 -0.98
C ALA A 145 10.98 14.14 -0.32
N ARG A 146 10.62 15.43 -0.23
CA ARG A 146 11.41 16.43 0.51
C ARG A 146 11.52 16.12 2.01
N ALA A 147 10.58 15.37 2.56
CA ALA A 147 10.62 14.88 3.93
C ALA A 147 11.30 13.50 4.08
N GLY A 148 11.89 12.97 3.00
CA GLY A 148 12.55 11.66 2.99
C GLY A 148 11.58 10.48 2.88
N ILE A 149 10.32 10.71 2.50
CA ILE A 149 9.29 9.69 2.41
C ILE A 149 9.01 9.41 0.92
N PRO A 150 9.38 8.23 0.39
CA PRO A 150 9.04 7.87 -0.98
C PRO A 150 7.53 7.69 -1.12
N ALA A 151 6.97 8.18 -2.23
CA ALA A 151 5.57 8.02 -2.57
C ALA A 151 5.39 7.91 -4.08
N SER A 152 4.44 7.11 -4.51
CA SER A 152 4.14 6.85 -5.92
C SER A 152 2.69 7.13 -6.22
N VAL A 153 2.41 7.86 -7.31
CA VAL A 153 1.07 7.95 -7.89
C VAL A 153 0.80 6.65 -8.62
N VAL A 154 -0.20 5.89 -8.15
CA VAL A 154 -0.49 4.55 -8.63
C VAL A 154 -1.73 4.48 -9.52
N GLY A 155 -2.53 5.54 -9.55
CA GLY A 155 -3.75 5.58 -10.34
C GLY A 155 -4.60 6.80 -10.06
N LYS A 156 -5.91 6.68 -10.36
CA LYS A 156 -6.88 7.76 -10.18
C LYS A 156 -8.20 7.25 -9.61
N ALA A 157 -8.87 8.12 -8.88
CA ALA A 157 -10.28 7.95 -8.57
C ALA A 157 -11.12 8.30 -9.80
N THR A 158 -12.16 7.50 -10.06
CA THR A 158 -13.06 7.65 -11.20
C THR A 158 -14.50 7.89 -10.76
N ALA A 159 -15.33 8.36 -11.68
CA ALA A 159 -16.77 8.42 -11.44
C ALA A 159 -17.38 7.00 -11.46
N GLY A 160 -18.46 6.81 -10.71
CA GLY A 160 -19.11 5.49 -10.59
C GLY A 160 -18.48 4.62 -9.51
N ASN A 161 -18.68 3.31 -9.59
CA ASN A 161 -18.31 2.35 -8.55
C ASN A 161 -17.33 1.28 -9.03
N ASP A 162 -16.88 1.34 -10.28
CA ASP A 162 -15.97 0.35 -10.84
C ASP A 162 -14.56 0.53 -10.23
N ARG A 163 -14.07 -0.50 -9.59
CA ARG A 163 -12.74 -0.54 -8.98
C ARG A 163 -11.87 -1.46 -9.81
N VAL A 164 -11.12 -0.87 -10.73
CA VAL A 164 -10.33 -1.59 -11.73
C VAL A 164 -8.86 -1.54 -11.35
N VAL A 165 -8.22 -2.68 -11.32
CA VAL A 165 -6.76 -2.80 -11.30
C VAL A 165 -6.29 -3.35 -12.62
N PHE A 166 -5.16 -2.84 -13.13
CA PHE A 166 -4.64 -3.28 -14.41
C PHE A 166 -3.12 -3.45 -14.38
N ARG A 167 -2.65 -4.34 -15.24
CA ARG A 167 -1.24 -4.55 -15.50
C ARG A 167 -1.08 -4.80 -17.00
N ASP A 168 -0.43 -3.87 -17.71
CA ASP A 168 -0.41 -3.83 -19.18
C ASP A 168 -1.84 -3.83 -19.73
N ASP A 169 -2.17 -4.77 -20.62
CA ASP A 169 -3.49 -4.89 -21.24
C ASP A 169 -4.49 -5.71 -20.40
N GLU A 170 -4.02 -6.32 -19.32
CA GLU A 170 -4.88 -7.12 -18.43
C GLU A 170 -5.58 -6.23 -17.42
N LYS A 171 -6.91 -6.29 -17.41
CA LYS A 171 -7.77 -5.58 -16.45
C LYS A 171 -8.60 -6.56 -15.67
N ARG A 172 -8.76 -6.28 -14.36
CA ARG A 172 -9.69 -7.02 -13.50
C ARG A 172 -10.36 -6.08 -12.51
N PHE A 173 -11.52 -6.46 -12.03
CA PHE A 173 -12.17 -5.78 -10.93
C PHE A 173 -11.51 -6.16 -9.61
N LEU A 174 -11.33 -5.17 -8.75
CA LEU A 174 -10.94 -5.39 -7.36
C LEU A 174 -12.11 -6.03 -6.63
N GLU A 175 -11.85 -7.10 -5.92
CA GLU A 175 -12.84 -7.78 -5.07
C GLU A 175 -12.84 -7.18 -3.66
N PRO A 176 -13.95 -7.33 -2.90
CA PRO A 176 -13.95 -7.01 -1.48
C PRO A 176 -12.80 -7.71 -0.74
N PRO A 177 -12.24 -7.08 0.31
CA PRO A 177 -11.15 -7.67 1.07
C PRO A 177 -11.56 -9.04 1.65
N LYS A 178 -10.63 -9.99 1.54
CA LYS A 178 -10.72 -11.33 2.10
C LYS A 178 -9.82 -11.40 3.34
N THR A 179 -9.68 -12.60 3.90
CA THR A 179 -8.70 -12.88 4.96
C THR A 179 -7.29 -12.50 4.48
N ASP A 180 -6.52 -11.86 5.34
CA ASP A 180 -5.15 -11.48 5.02
C ASP A 180 -4.29 -12.69 4.70
N GLN A 181 -3.42 -12.54 3.71
CA GLN A 181 -2.53 -13.61 3.23
C GLN A 181 -1.52 -14.09 4.30
N LEU A 182 -1.27 -13.28 5.32
CA LEU A 182 -0.43 -13.66 6.47
C LEU A 182 -0.94 -14.93 7.14
N TYR A 183 -2.25 -15.05 7.31
CA TYR A 183 -2.88 -16.19 8.00
C TYR A 183 -2.90 -17.48 7.19
N GLU A 184 -2.56 -17.44 5.92
CA GLU A 184 -2.38 -18.66 5.11
C GLU A 184 -1.04 -19.34 5.36
N VAL A 185 -0.09 -18.62 5.98
CA VAL A 185 1.29 -19.10 6.23
C VAL A 185 1.53 -19.41 7.70
N LEU A 186 0.91 -18.68 8.62
CA LEU A 186 1.05 -18.84 10.08
C LEU A 186 0.10 -19.89 10.64
#